data_61293f8003f8f85fcb8568f5f01244e6
#
_entry.id   61293f8003f8f85fcb8568f5f01244e6
#
_cell.length_a   1.000
_cell.length_b   1.000
_cell.length_c   1.000
_cell.angle_alpha   90.00
_cell.angle_beta   90.00
_cell.angle_gamma   90.00
#
_symmetry.space_group_name_H-M   'P 1'
#
loop_
_entity.id
_entity.type
_entity.pdbx_description
1 polymer ?
#
loop_
_entity_poly.entity_id
_entity_poly.type
_entity_poly.pdbx_seq_one_letter_code
_entity_poly.pdbx_strand_id
1 'polypeptide(L)'
;MRRRRVVTVKDVQLNTVRRGAGAPIVFIHGLGTSAATFDACATALAEHHLTVAVDLPGHGDSPSPEDTEAFTRDAALADLDVILESLDEPAVLVGHSLGGYLALAHAATRPGVVRGVVVLNTGPGFRDPDKREEWNARSRRNWHRFGVPERVAELNLQHDAVVMDRLADIATATLVLVGGDDRPEFSGAGNYLERKMPDARLVVLDGGGHSMHEDSHAAEIATLVADFVAGLH
;
A
#
# COMPACT_ATOMS: atom_id res chain seq x y z
N MET A 1 -10.75 21.71 0.70
CA MET A 1 -10.99 21.78 2.16
C MET A 1 -10.68 20.41 2.74
N ARG A 2 -9.68 20.28 3.63
CA ARG A 2 -9.32 19.00 4.27
C ARG A 2 -10.46 18.58 5.20
N ARG A 3 -11.13 17.46 4.91
CA ARG A 3 -12.06 16.83 5.86
C ARG A 3 -11.36 15.61 6.45
N ARG A 4 -11.01 15.69 7.73
CA ARG A 4 -10.66 14.49 8.52
C ARG A 4 -11.97 13.78 8.85
N ARG A 5 -12.07 12.52 8.54
CA ARG A 5 -13.21 11.68 8.89
C ARG A 5 -12.68 10.40 9.52
N VAL A 6 -13.13 10.12 10.72
CA VAL A 6 -12.95 8.82 11.36
C VAL A 6 -14.04 7.91 10.83
N VAL A 7 -13.68 6.82 10.20
CA VAL A 7 -14.63 5.79 9.78
C VAL A 7 -14.70 4.76 10.89
N THR A 8 -15.84 4.67 11.55
CA THR A 8 -16.09 3.68 12.60
C THR A 8 -16.89 2.54 12.00
N VAL A 9 -16.30 1.36 11.91
CA VAL A 9 -17.04 0.12 11.68
C VAL A 9 -16.43 -0.95 12.60
N LYS A 10 -17.26 -1.54 13.47
CA LYS A 10 -16.90 -2.64 14.38
C LYS A 10 -15.55 -2.43 15.12
N ASP A 11 -15.50 -1.48 16.03
CA ASP A 11 -14.43 -1.28 17.03
C ASP A 11 -13.06 -0.79 16.52
N VAL A 12 -12.80 -0.64 15.23
CA VAL A 12 -11.55 -0.05 14.69
C VAL A 12 -11.84 1.31 14.04
N GLN A 13 -11.15 2.36 14.53
CA GLN A 13 -11.28 3.73 14.04
C GLN A 13 -9.97 4.15 13.37
N LEU A 14 -9.74 3.78 12.11
CA LEU A 14 -8.57 4.31 11.41
C LEU A 14 -8.79 5.77 11.01
N ASN A 15 -7.76 6.59 11.21
CA ASN A 15 -7.74 7.94 10.66
C ASN A 15 -7.63 7.88 9.15
N THR A 16 -8.50 8.65 8.47
CA THR A 16 -8.45 8.83 7.01
C THR A 16 -8.48 10.30 6.64
N VAL A 17 -7.64 10.67 5.67
CA VAL A 17 -7.64 12.02 5.09
C VAL A 17 -8.29 11.95 3.72
N ARG A 18 -9.47 12.56 3.56
CA ARG A 18 -10.25 12.56 2.32
C ARG A 18 -10.20 13.90 1.62
N ARG A 19 -10.02 13.87 0.27
CA ARG A 19 -10.03 15.06 -0.58
C ARG A 19 -10.74 14.75 -1.91
N GLY A 20 -11.31 15.78 -2.53
CA GLY A 20 -11.93 15.68 -3.85
C GLY A 20 -13.24 14.89 -3.86
N ALA A 21 -13.64 14.49 -5.05
CA ALA A 21 -14.83 13.68 -5.34
C ALA A 21 -14.63 12.95 -6.68
N GLY A 22 -15.42 11.90 -6.94
CA GLY A 22 -15.32 11.04 -8.13
C GLY A 22 -14.79 9.66 -7.79
N ALA A 23 -14.26 8.94 -8.78
CA ALA A 23 -13.75 7.58 -8.62
C ALA A 23 -12.69 7.50 -7.50
N PRO A 24 -12.83 6.56 -6.55
CA PRO A 24 -12.01 6.56 -5.35
C PRO A 24 -10.61 5.96 -5.58
N ILE A 25 -9.62 6.61 -4.96
CA ILE A 25 -8.23 6.15 -4.86
C ILE A 25 -7.86 6.11 -3.38
N VAL A 26 -7.48 4.93 -2.89
CA VAL A 26 -7.09 4.71 -1.49
C VAL A 26 -5.59 4.55 -1.38
N PHE A 27 -4.94 5.41 -0.59
CA PHE A 27 -3.49 5.42 -0.36
C PHE A 27 -3.14 4.71 0.94
N ILE A 28 -2.17 3.80 0.88
CA ILE A 28 -1.69 2.97 1.99
C ILE A 28 -0.19 3.20 2.13
N HIS A 29 0.23 3.80 3.24
CA HIS A 29 1.62 4.17 3.49
C HIS A 29 2.52 3.00 3.92
N GLY A 30 3.84 3.23 3.98
CA GLY A 30 4.85 2.29 4.47
C GLY A 30 4.97 2.24 5.99
N LEU A 31 5.69 1.23 6.51
CA LEU A 31 5.98 1.11 7.94
C LEU A 31 6.71 2.36 8.47
N GLY A 32 6.28 2.87 9.61
CA GLY A 32 6.88 4.02 10.28
C GLY A 32 6.57 5.38 9.66
N THR A 33 5.64 5.42 8.69
CA THR A 33 5.20 6.66 8.05
C THR A 33 3.72 6.94 8.34
N SER A 34 3.04 7.75 7.55
CA SER A 34 1.62 8.07 7.73
C SER A 34 0.95 8.44 6.41
N ALA A 35 -0.35 8.65 6.43
CA ALA A 35 -1.13 9.19 5.32
C ALA A 35 -0.54 10.47 4.71
N ALA A 36 0.19 11.26 5.51
CA ALA A 36 0.80 12.51 5.07
C ALA A 36 1.87 12.33 3.98
N THR A 37 2.52 11.15 3.88
CA THR A 37 3.51 10.88 2.83
C THR A 37 2.92 10.92 1.42
N PHE A 38 1.61 10.75 1.30
CA PHE A 38 0.89 10.87 0.03
C PHE A 38 0.21 12.23 -0.19
N ASP A 39 0.43 13.24 0.68
CA ASP A 39 -0.28 14.52 0.62
C ASP A 39 -0.14 15.22 -0.75
N ALA A 40 1.05 15.20 -1.34
CA ALA A 40 1.29 15.80 -2.66
C ALA A 40 0.53 15.07 -3.77
N CYS A 41 0.67 13.75 -3.86
CA CYS A 41 -0.03 12.92 -4.85
C CYS A 41 -1.55 13.01 -4.67
N ALA A 42 -2.05 12.87 -3.43
CA ALA A 42 -3.48 12.91 -3.13
C ALA A 42 -4.09 14.28 -3.43
N THR A 43 -3.34 15.36 -3.23
CA THR A 43 -3.82 16.73 -3.54
C THR A 43 -3.92 16.93 -5.05
N ALA A 44 -2.93 16.48 -5.82
CA ALA A 44 -2.96 16.58 -7.28
C ALA A 44 -4.11 15.78 -7.90
N LEU A 45 -4.36 14.57 -7.40
CA LEU A 45 -5.43 13.69 -7.90
C LEU A 45 -6.83 14.13 -7.44
N ALA A 46 -6.95 14.92 -6.36
CA ALA A 46 -8.22 15.35 -5.80
C ALA A 46 -9.02 16.33 -6.68
N GLU A 47 -8.44 16.83 -7.78
CA GLU A 47 -9.15 17.63 -8.76
C GLU A 47 -10.23 16.81 -9.49
N HIS A 48 -9.96 15.52 -9.75
CA HIS A 48 -10.83 14.64 -10.53
C HIS A 48 -11.23 13.34 -9.82
N HIS A 49 -10.67 13.06 -8.65
CA HIS A 49 -10.86 11.82 -7.90
C HIS A 49 -11.17 12.05 -6.44
N LEU A 50 -11.90 11.11 -5.83
CA LEU A 50 -11.95 11.01 -4.37
C LEU A 50 -10.67 10.33 -3.89
N THR A 51 -9.79 11.05 -3.22
CA THR A 51 -8.58 10.49 -2.60
C THR A 51 -8.80 10.23 -1.12
N VAL A 52 -8.42 9.04 -0.65
CA VAL A 52 -8.54 8.59 0.74
C VAL A 52 -7.17 8.06 1.18
N ALA A 53 -6.42 8.84 1.95
CA ALA A 53 -5.16 8.39 2.53
C ALA A 53 -5.41 7.90 3.96
N VAL A 54 -4.92 6.69 4.26
CA VAL A 54 -5.20 5.96 5.50
C VAL A 54 -3.96 5.96 6.38
N ASP A 55 -4.12 6.22 7.67
CA ASP A 55 -3.12 5.87 8.66
C ASP A 55 -3.35 4.43 9.13
N LEU A 56 -2.40 3.53 8.93
CA LEU A 56 -2.44 2.15 9.44
C LEU A 56 -2.47 2.13 10.98
N PRO A 57 -2.94 1.04 11.61
CA PRO A 57 -2.91 0.92 13.08
C PRO A 57 -1.53 1.25 13.66
N GLY A 58 -1.49 2.06 14.71
CA GLY A 58 -0.25 2.47 15.36
C GLY A 58 0.58 3.51 14.61
N HIS A 59 0.05 4.10 13.52
CA HIS A 59 0.70 5.14 12.72
C HIS A 59 -0.15 6.40 12.65
N GLY A 60 0.51 7.54 12.43
CA GLY A 60 -0.14 8.83 12.27
C GLY A 60 -1.11 9.16 13.40
N ASP A 61 -2.34 9.50 13.05
CA ASP A 61 -3.43 9.79 13.99
C ASP A 61 -4.33 8.56 14.27
N SER A 62 -3.98 7.37 13.77
CA SER A 62 -4.70 6.12 14.05
C SER A 62 -4.38 5.57 15.43
N PRO A 63 -5.33 4.89 16.09
CA PRO A 63 -5.09 4.22 17.36
C PRO A 63 -3.96 3.19 17.27
N SER A 64 -3.27 3.01 18.42
CA SER A 64 -2.26 1.97 18.60
C SER A 64 -2.72 0.99 19.67
N PRO A 65 -3.53 -0.02 19.34
CA PRO A 65 -4.01 -1.01 20.29
C PRO A 65 -2.88 -1.70 21.04
N GLU A 66 -3.16 -2.19 22.25
CA GLU A 66 -2.18 -3.00 23.01
C GLU A 66 -2.13 -4.45 22.50
N ASP A 67 -3.23 -4.94 21.91
CA ASP A 67 -3.33 -6.27 21.32
C ASP A 67 -2.50 -6.37 20.05
N THR A 68 -1.54 -7.29 20.03
CA THR A 68 -0.66 -7.55 18.88
C THR A 68 -1.40 -8.12 17.66
N GLU A 69 -2.53 -8.78 17.86
CA GLU A 69 -3.37 -9.29 16.75
C GLU A 69 -3.88 -8.18 15.84
N ALA A 70 -3.99 -6.94 16.33
CA ALA A 70 -4.34 -5.77 15.56
C ALA A 70 -3.28 -5.39 14.50
N PHE A 71 -2.06 -5.91 14.64
CA PHE A 71 -0.93 -5.63 13.74
C PHE A 71 -0.60 -6.81 12.83
N THR A 72 -1.54 -7.71 12.62
CA THR A 72 -1.39 -8.77 11.61
C THR A 72 -1.78 -8.24 10.22
N ARG A 73 -1.24 -8.88 9.16
CA ARG A 73 -1.69 -8.60 7.79
C ARG A 73 -3.20 -8.73 7.65
N ASP A 74 -3.78 -9.81 8.18
CA ASP A 74 -5.20 -10.10 8.01
C ASP A 74 -6.09 -9.08 8.73
N ALA A 75 -5.66 -8.55 9.88
CA ALA A 75 -6.32 -7.43 10.55
C ALA A 75 -6.25 -6.16 9.69
N ALA A 76 -5.07 -5.81 9.15
CA ALA A 76 -4.92 -4.66 8.29
C ALA A 76 -5.77 -4.78 6.99
N LEU A 77 -5.91 -5.98 6.43
CA LEU A 77 -6.80 -6.20 5.29
C LEU A 77 -8.28 -6.07 5.66
N ALA A 78 -8.67 -6.51 6.86
CA ALA A 78 -10.04 -6.31 7.36
C ALA A 78 -10.36 -4.82 7.57
N ASP A 79 -9.39 -4.04 8.06
CA ASP A 79 -9.53 -2.59 8.18
C ASP A 79 -9.67 -1.91 6.81
N LEU A 80 -8.92 -2.37 5.81
CA LEU A 80 -9.06 -1.89 4.43
C LEU A 80 -10.43 -2.25 3.84
N ASP A 81 -10.94 -3.46 4.08
CA ASP A 81 -12.29 -3.86 3.64
C ASP A 81 -13.36 -2.89 4.16
N VAL A 82 -13.27 -2.52 5.43
CA VAL A 82 -14.18 -1.52 6.05
C VAL A 82 -14.11 -0.16 5.33
N ILE A 83 -12.91 0.30 4.99
CA ILE A 83 -12.73 1.56 4.27
C ILE A 83 -13.33 1.46 2.88
N LEU A 84 -13.06 0.36 2.17
CA LEU A 84 -13.56 0.11 0.81
C LEU A 84 -15.10 0.01 0.77
N GLU A 85 -15.70 -0.67 1.74
CA GLU A 85 -17.16 -0.76 1.91
C GLU A 85 -17.82 0.59 2.18
N SER A 86 -17.07 1.57 2.70
CA SER A 86 -17.56 2.94 2.94
C SER A 86 -17.57 3.84 1.70
N LEU A 87 -17.10 3.32 0.56
CA LEU A 87 -17.02 4.02 -0.72
C LEU A 87 -18.20 3.64 -1.60
N ASP A 88 -18.66 4.58 -2.43
CA ASP A 88 -19.80 4.36 -3.33
C ASP A 88 -19.45 3.52 -4.57
N GLU A 89 -18.15 3.41 -4.89
CA GLU A 89 -17.62 2.70 -6.05
C GLU A 89 -16.35 1.92 -5.69
N PRO A 90 -16.01 0.84 -6.44
CA PRO A 90 -14.74 0.15 -6.25
C PRO A 90 -13.54 1.07 -6.44
N ALA A 91 -12.59 1.03 -5.52
CA ALA A 91 -11.42 1.89 -5.50
C ALA A 91 -10.22 1.31 -6.28
N VAL A 92 -9.26 2.19 -6.60
CA VAL A 92 -7.88 1.82 -6.89
C VAL A 92 -7.07 1.92 -5.61
N LEU A 93 -6.32 0.86 -5.25
CA LEU A 93 -5.37 0.90 -4.14
C LEU A 93 -4.01 1.41 -4.61
N VAL A 94 -3.44 2.37 -3.92
CA VAL A 94 -2.08 2.88 -4.14
C VAL A 94 -1.28 2.66 -2.87
N GLY A 95 -0.32 1.74 -2.91
CA GLY A 95 0.43 1.35 -1.72
C GLY A 95 1.94 1.51 -1.86
N HIS A 96 2.60 2.06 -0.83
CA HIS A 96 4.05 2.18 -0.76
C HIS A 96 4.64 1.16 0.21
N SER A 97 5.72 0.48 -0.19
CA SER A 97 6.49 -0.46 0.66
C SER A 97 5.56 -1.47 1.36
N LEU A 98 5.38 -1.43 2.68
CA LEU A 98 4.41 -2.24 3.42
C LEU A 98 2.99 -2.08 2.85
N GLY A 99 2.53 -0.84 2.60
CA GLY A 99 1.22 -0.57 2.01
C GLY A 99 1.06 -1.19 0.62
N GLY A 100 2.13 -1.24 -0.17
CA GLY A 100 2.15 -1.94 -1.46
C GLY A 100 2.00 -3.46 -1.32
N TYR A 101 2.68 -4.05 -0.34
CA TYR A 101 2.49 -5.46 0.00
C TYR A 101 1.05 -5.76 0.45
N LEU A 102 0.46 -4.89 1.29
CA LEU A 102 -0.94 -5.02 1.72
C LEU A 102 -1.91 -4.90 0.54
N ALA A 103 -1.67 -3.99 -0.41
CA ALA A 103 -2.49 -3.85 -1.62
C ALA A 103 -2.43 -5.11 -2.50
N LEU A 104 -1.24 -5.70 -2.70
CA LEU A 104 -1.08 -6.99 -3.39
C LEU A 104 -1.77 -8.13 -2.63
N ALA A 105 -1.62 -8.18 -1.30
CA ALA A 105 -2.26 -9.19 -0.48
C ALA A 105 -3.79 -9.08 -0.53
N HIS A 106 -4.33 -7.85 -0.57
CA HIS A 106 -5.76 -7.61 -0.75
C HIS A 106 -6.23 -8.15 -2.11
N ALA A 107 -5.56 -7.77 -3.21
CA ALA A 107 -5.93 -8.26 -4.55
C ALA A 107 -5.82 -9.80 -4.67
N ALA A 108 -4.83 -10.41 -4.02
CA ALA A 108 -4.63 -11.86 -4.01
C ALA A 108 -5.70 -12.63 -3.23
N THR A 109 -6.24 -12.05 -2.15
CA THR A 109 -7.15 -12.74 -1.25
C THR A 109 -8.62 -12.32 -1.40
N ARG A 110 -8.87 -11.17 -2.05
CA ARG A 110 -10.19 -10.55 -2.26
C ARG A 110 -10.38 -10.15 -3.73
N PRO A 111 -10.40 -11.13 -4.65
CA PRO A 111 -10.49 -10.83 -6.08
C PRO A 111 -11.78 -10.08 -6.42
N GLY A 112 -11.67 -9.07 -7.31
CA GLY A 112 -12.80 -8.32 -7.83
C GLY A 112 -13.35 -7.22 -6.90
N VAL A 113 -12.75 -6.99 -5.72
CA VAL A 113 -13.20 -5.92 -4.80
C VAL A 113 -12.66 -4.55 -5.21
N VAL A 114 -11.45 -4.51 -5.77
CA VAL A 114 -10.82 -3.26 -6.23
C VAL A 114 -10.67 -3.23 -7.75
N ARG A 115 -10.74 -2.04 -8.35
CA ARG A 115 -10.62 -1.83 -9.80
C ARG A 115 -9.18 -1.99 -10.30
N GLY A 116 -8.21 -1.66 -9.48
CA GLY A 116 -6.80 -1.69 -9.85
C GLY A 116 -5.89 -1.54 -8.64
N VAL A 117 -4.64 -1.84 -8.83
CA VAL A 117 -3.60 -1.72 -7.80
C VAL A 117 -2.41 -0.95 -8.37
N VAL A 118 -1.91 0.02 -7.61
CA VAL A 118 -0.63 0.69 -7.87
C VAL A 118 0.29 0.41 -6.70
N VAL A 119 1.46 -0.11 -6.97
CA VAL A 119 2.46 -0.41 -5.92
C VAL A 119 3.74 0.37 -6.15
N LEU A 120 4.27 0.93 -5.07
CA LEU A 120 5.48 1.74 -5.07
C LEU A 120 6.55 1.07 -4.20
N ASN A 121 7.71 0.77 -4.78
CA ASN A 121 8.89 0.28 -4.05
C ASN A 121 8.59 -0.87 -3.09
N THR A 122 7.91 -1.90 -3.58
CA THR A 122 7.51 -3.08 -2.80
C THR A 122 7.76 -4.37 -3.57
N GLY A 123 7.55 -5.49 -2.91
CA GLY A 123 7.60 -6.81 -3.50
C GLY A 123 6.52 -7.74 -2.95
N PRO A 124 6.37 -8.92 -3.55
CA PRO A 124 5.32 -9.88 -3.18
C PRO A 124 5.67 -10.74 -1.95
N GLY A 125 6.78 -10.44 -1.29
CA GLY A 125 7.31 -11.27 -0.21
C GLY A 125 8.15 -12.46 -0.70
N PHE A 126 8.27 -13.49 0.12
CA PHE A 126 9.14 -14.65 -0.15
C PHE A 126 8.36 -15.96 -0.08
N ARG A 127 8.56 -16.83 -1.10
CA ARG A 127 8.03 -18.20 -1.08
C ARG A 127 8.87 -19.10 -0.18
N ASP A 128 10.19 -18.87 -0.18
CA ASP A 128 11.17 -19.61 0.62
C ASP A 128 10.98 -19.27 2.11
N PRO A 129 10.72 -20.26 2.99
CA PRO A 129 10.51 -20.03 4.42
C PRO A 129 11.76 -19.48 5.13
N ASP A 130 12.97 -19.87 4.71
CA ASP A 130 14.20 -19.38 5.32
C ASP A 130 14.39 -17.87 5.01
N LYS A 131 14.12 -17.45 3.78
CA LYS A 131 14.14 -16.03 3.41
C LYS A 131 13.07 -15.22 4.12
N ARG A 132 11.88 -15.79 4.38
CA ARG A 132 10.87 -15.14 5.20
C ARG A 132 11.37 -14.92 6.63
N GLU A 133 11.98 -15.96 7.22
CA GLU A 133 12.51 -15.83 8.58
C GLU A 133 13.70 -14.85 8.65
N GLU A 134 14.58 -14.82 7.65
CA GLU A 134 15.63 -13.80 7.54
C GLU A 134 15.04 -12.38 7.50
N TRP A 135 13.98 -12.17 6.70
CA TRP A 135 13.24 -10.91 6.65
C TRP A 135 12.63 -10.57 8.01
N ASN A 136 11.91 -11.50 8.62
CA ASN A 136 11.25 -11.32 9.90
C ASN A 136 12.26 -11.00 11.00
N ALA A 137 13.35 -11.76 11.09
CA ALA A 137 14.42 -11.50 12.05
C ALA A 137 15.07 -10.12 11.85
N ARG A 138 15.26 -9.70 10.58
CA ARG A 138 15.75 -8.35 10.27
C ARG A 138 14.76 -7.27 10.69
N SER A 139 13.47 -7.47 10.42
CA SER A 139 12.39 -6.54 10.81
C SER A 139 12.33 -6.39 12.33
N ARG A 140 12.33 -7.50 13.08
CA ARG A 140 12.35 -7.51 14.55
C ARG A 140 13.59 -6.83 15.15
N ARG A 141 14.78 -6.98 14.54
CA ARG A 141 15.98 -6.30 15.03
C ARG A 141 15.99 -4.80 14.77
N ASN A 142 15.31 -4.33 13.71
CA ASN A 142 15.40 -2.96 13.22
C ASN A 142 14.13 -2.14 13.44
N TRP A 143 13.12 -2.64 14.17
CA TRP A 143 11.84 -1.95 14.38
C TRP A 143 12.01 -0.51 14.90
N HIS A 144 12.98 -0.29 15.78
CA HIS A 144 13.26 1.02 16.37
C HIS A 144 13.63 2.11 15.33
N ARG A 145 14.09 1.70 14.14
CA ARG A 145 14.43 2.63 13.04
C ARG A 145 13.21 3.23 12.36
N PHE A 146 12.06 2.63 12.55
CA PHE A 146 10.80 3.09 11.97
C PHE A 146 10.02 4.04 12.89
N GLY A 147 10.51 4.30 14.12
CA GLY A 147 9.88 5.23 15.04
C GLY A 147 8.51 4.77 15.56
N VAL A 148 8.18 3.49 15.44
CA VAL A 148 6.94 2.88 15.93
C VAL A 148 7.22 1.96 17.12
N PRO A 149 6.24 1.65 17.99
CA PRO A 149 6.36 0.59 19.00
C PRO A 149 6.67 -0.77 18.34
N GLU A 150 7.40 -1.63 19.08
CA GLU A 150 7.80 -2.95 18.58
C GLU A 150 6.61 -3.77 18.05
N ARG A 151 5.47 -3.76 18.76
CA ARG A 151 4.25 -4.47 18.35
C ARG A 151 3.71 -4.02 16.98
N VAL A 152 3.91 -2.77 16.60
CA VAL A 152 3.46 -2.24 15.31
C VAL A 152 4.30 -2.79 14.16
N ALA A 153 5.56 -3.14 14.42
CA ALA A 153 6.44 -3.72 13.41
C ALA A 153 6.01 -5.14 12.98
N GLU A 154 5.11 -5.80 13.74
CA GLU A 154 4.50 -7.08 13.35
C GLU A 154 3.78 -6.99 12.00
N LEU A 155 3.22 -5.82 11.62
CA LEU A 155 2.64 -5.58 10.29
C LEU A 155 3.60 -5.90 9.13
N ASN A 156 4.92 -5.79 9.36
CA ASN A 156 5.94 -6.03 8.35
C ASN A 156 6.42 -7.50 8.28
N LEU A 157 5.90 -8.34 9.15
CA LEU A 157 6.29 -9.75 9.18
C LEU A 157 5.51 -10.56 8.14
N GLN A 158 6.17 -11.56 7.61
CA GLN A 158 5.60 -12.48 6.62
C GLN A 158 5.48 -13.87 7.24
N HIS A 159 4.26 -14.32 7.49
CA HIS A 159 3.97 -15.62 8.11
C HIS A 159 3.73 -16.72 7.08
N ASP A 160 3.39 -16.34 5.84
CA ASP A 160 3.13 -17.25 4.72
C ASP A 160 3.62 -16.66 3.38
N ALA A 161 3.32 -17.33 2.29
CA ALA A 161 3.68 -16.93 0.94
C ALA A 161 2.45 -16.59 0.08
N VAL A 162 1.32 -16.21 0.68
CA VAL A 162 0.04 -16.09 -0.01
C VAL A 162 0.09 -15.22 -1.27
N VAL A 163 0.79 -14.08 -1.22
CA VAL A 163 0.92 -13.20 -2.38
C VAL A 163 1.76 -13.88 -3.47
N MET A 164 2.92 -14.44 -3.08
CA MET A 164 3.81 -15.15 -4.00
C MET A 164 3.13 -16.35 -4.66
N ASP A 165 2.30 -17.07 -3.93
CA ASP A 165 1.65 -18.29 -4.43
C ASP A 165 0.49 -17.96 -5.37
N ARG A 166 -0.14 -16.80 -5.18
CA ARG A 166 -1.30 -16.35 -5.98
C ARG A 166 -0.97 -15.30 -7.03
N LEU A 167 0.30 -14.91 -7.22
CA LEU A 167 0.68 -13.85 -8.16
C LEU A 167 0.11 -14.06 -9.57
N ALA A 168 0.13 -15.29 -10.08
CA ALA A 168 -0.39 -15.63 -11.41
C ALA A 168 -1.93 -15.58 -11.49
N ASP A 169 -2.61 -15.57 -10.34
CA ASP A 169 -4.07 -15.54 -10.25
C ASP A 169 -4.61 -14.12 -10.01
N ILE A 170 -3.74 -13.15 -9.73
CA ILE A 170 -4.13 -11.74 -9.54
C ILE A 170 -4.45 -11.14 -10.92
N ALA A 171 -5.72 -11.19 -11.29
CA ALA A 171 -6.20 -10.62 -12.55
C ALA A 171 -6.46 -9.11 -12.48
N THR A 172 -6.38 -8.51 -11.29
CA THR A 172 -6.54 -7.06 -11.09
C THR A 172 -5.42 -6.32 -11.80
N ALA A 173 -5.76 -5.38 -12.68
CA ALA A 173 -4.79 -4.53 -13.37
C ALA A 173 -3.85 -3.87 -12.36
N THR A 174 -2.56 -3.94 -12.61
CA THR A 174 -1.55 -3.50 -11.64
C THR A 174 -0.48 -2.63 -12.30
N LEU A 175 -0.28 -1.42 -11.75
CA LEU A 175 0.85 -0.56 -12.07
C LEU A 175 1.93 -0.71 -11.01
N VAL A 176 3.14 -1.08 -11.42
CA VAL A 176 4.30 -1.24 -10.55
C VAL A 176 5.25 -0.08 -10.78
N LEU A 177 5.46 0.74 -9.76
CA LEU A 177 6.37 1.89 -9.78
C LEU A 177 7.60 1.61 -8.92
N VAL A 178 8.78 1.72 -9.50
CA VAL A 178 10.05 1.48 -8.80
C VAL A 178 10.98 2.66 -9.02
N GLY A 179 11.57 3.14 -7.94
CA GLY A 179 12.63 4.14 -8.01
C GLY A 179 13.94 3.54 -8.54
N GLY A 180 14.56 4.19 -9.52
CA GLY A 180 15.82 3.73 -10.11
C GLY A 180 16.99 3.68 -9.11
N ASP A 181 16.97 4.54 -8.10
CA ASP A 181 17.97 4.63 -7.03
C ASP A 181 17.55 3.92 -5.74
N ASP A 182 16.43 3.17 -5.76
CA ASP A 182 16.05 2.34 -4.62
C ASP A 182 16.93 1.07 -4.54
N ARG A 183 16.85 0.37 -3.42
CA ARG A 183 17.63 -0.86 -3.19
C ARG A 183 17.36 -1.90 -4.27
N PRO A 184 18.39 -2.65 -4.72
CA PRO A 184 18.26 -3.64 -5.80
C PRO A 184 17.16 -4.68 -5.57
N GLU A 185 16.82 -4.98 -4.31
CA GLU A 185 15.76 -5.91 -3.96
C GLU A 185 14.39 -5.44 -4.48
N PHE A 186 14.11 -4.13 -4.45
CA PHE A 186 12.84 -3.58 -4.93
C PHE A 186 12.80 -3.49 -6.46
N SER A 187 13.90 -3.13 -7.11
CA SER A 187 13.99 -3.18 -8.58
C SER A 187 13.80 -4.61 -9.09
N GLY A 188 14.43 -5.59 -8.44
CA GLY A 188 14.27 -7.01 -8.75
C GLY A 188 12.83 -7.49 -8.52
N ALA A 189 12.19 -7.03 -7.45
CA ALA A 189 10.81 -7.36 -7.14
C ALA A 189 9.84 -6.77 -8.18
N GLY A 190 10.04 -5.53 -8.62
CA GLY A 190 9.24 -4.89 -9.67
C GLY A 190 9.26 -5.68 -10.98
N ASN A 191 10.44 -6.05 -11.46
CA ASN A 191 10.61 -6.91 -12.63
C ASN A 191 9.95 -8.30 -12.45
N TYR A 192 9.97 -8.83 -11.22
CA TYR A 192 9.34 -10.11 -10.93
C TYR A 192 7.81 -10.01 -10.98
N LEU A 193 7.23 -8.96 -10.40
CA LEU A 193 5.79 -8.69 -10.43
C LEU A 193 5.29 -8.58 -11.88
N GLU A 194 5.92 -7.74 -12.72
CA GLU A 194 5.55 -7.57 -14.13
C GLU A 194 5.57 -8.89 -14.90
N ARG A 195 6.57 -9.74 -14.68
CA ARG A 195 6.67 -11.03 -15.39
C ARG A 195 5.70 -12.10 -14.91
N LYS A 196 5.20 -12.00 -13.68
CA LYS A 196 4.44 -13.08 -13.02
C LYS A 196 2.96 -12.79 -12.91
N MET A 197 2.57 -11.53 -12.90
CA MET A 197 1.16 -11.15 -12.86
C MET A 197 0.59 -11.07 -14.28
N PRO A 198 -0.67 -11.48 -14.51
CA PRO A 198 -1.29 -11.49 -15.83
C PRO A 198 -1.44 -10.09 -16.46
N ASP A 199 -1.72 -9.08 -15.63
CA ASP A 199 -1.97 -7.70 -16.04
C ASP A 199 -1.17 -6.74 -15.14
N ALA A 200 0.14 -6.74 -15.29
CA ALA A 200 1.03 -5.82 -14.58
C ALA A 200 1.95 -5.08 -15.56
N ARG A 201 2.12 -3.78 -15.32
CA ARG A 201 3.05 -2.92 -16.07
C ARG A 201 4.04 -2.27 -15.11
N LEU A 202 5.33 -2.41 -15.39
CA LEU A 202 6.41 -1.76 -14.65
C LEU A 202 6.76 -0.40 -15.26
N VAL A 203 6.95 0.60 -14.40
CA VAL A 203 7.58 1.88 -14.71
C VAL A 203 8.70 2.12 -13.70
N VAL A 204 9.91 2.36 -14.21
CA VAL A 204 11.06 2.73 -13.39
C VAL A 204 11.23 4.25 -13.44
N LEU A 205 11.24 4.91 -12.30
CA LEU A 205 11.41 6.34 -12.14
C LEU A 205 12.89 6.66 -11.89
N ASP A 206 13.52 7.26 -12.89
CA ASP A 206 14.95 7.57 -12.85
C ASP A 206 15.29 8.54 -11.71
N GLY A 207 16.33 8.25 -10.92
CA GLY A 207 16.69 9.04 -9.73
C GLY A 207 15.74 8.90 -8.54
N GLY A 208 14.67 8.10 -8.66
CA GLY A 208 13.73 7.87 -7.56
C GLY A 208 14.33 6.98 -6.48
N GLY A 209 14.30 7.42 -5.22
CA GLY A 209 14.65 6.62 -4.05
C GLY A 209 13.44 5.91 -3.44
N HIS A 210 13.63 5.29 -2.24
CA HIS A 210 12.56 4.53 -1.60
C HIS A 210 11.29 5.35 -1.30
N SER A 211 11.45 6.61 -0.88
CA SER A 211 10.35 7.53 -0.54
C SER A 211 10.04 8.54 -1.67
N MET A 212 10.31 8.21 -2.92
CA MET A 212 10.16 9.10 -4.09
C MET A 212 8.78 9.78 -4.22
N HIS A 213 7.75 9.18 -3.64
CA HIS A 213 6.36 9.68 -3.66
C HIS A 213 6.11 10.84 -2.70
N GLU A 214 7.03 11.11 -1.77
CA GLU A 214 6.86 12.16 -0.77
C GLU A 214 7.19 13.55 -1.34
N ASP A 215 8.17 13.63 -2.25
CA ASP A 215 8.68 14.91 -2.78
C ASP A 215 9.11 14.84 -4.26
N SER A 216 10.22 14.17 -4.55
CA SER A 216 10.92 14.30 -5.84
C SER A 216 10.11 13.87 -7.05
N HIS A 217 9.29 12.83 -6.93
CA HIS A 217 8.50 12.27 -8.01
C HIS A 217 6.99 12.31 -7.75
N ALA A 218 6.53 13.02 -6.72
CA ALA A 218 5.13 13.04 -6.35
C ALA A 218 4.20 13.46 -7.49
N ALA A 219 4.58 14.48 -8.29
CA ALA A 219 3.79 14.96 -9.41
C ALA A 219 3.76 13.95 -10.58
N GLU A 220 4.91 13.34 -10.89
CA GLU A 220 5.01 12.30 -11.92
C GLU A 220 4.20 11.06 -11.54
N ILE A 221 4.30 10.62 -10.29
CA ILE A 221 3.52 9.50 -9.76
C ILE A 221 2.02 9.81 -9.82
N ALA A 222 1.59 11.02 -9.45
CA ALA A 222 0.19 11.42 -9.57
C ALA A 222 -0.31 11.34 -11.02
N THR A 223 0.50 11.78 -11.99
CA THR A 223 0.16 11.66 -13.42
C THR A 223 0.04 10.19 -13.84
N LEU A 224 1.02 9.34 -13.49
CA LEU A 224 0.99 7.91 -13.81
C LEU A 224 -0.22 7.19 -13.18
N VAL A 225 -0.59 7.56 -11.95
CA VAL A 225 -1.80 7.04 -11.29
C VAL A 225 -3.06 7.51 -12.00
N ALA A 226 -3.16 8.80 -12.38
CA ALA A 226 -4.30 9.32 -13.12
C ALA A 226 -4.48 8.61 -14.47
N ASP A 227 -3.40 8.45 -15.24
CA ASP A 227 -3.41 7.76 -16.53
C ASP A 227 -3.81 6.28 -16.37
N PHE A 228 -3.30 5.62 -15.34
CA PHE A 228 -3.66 4.25 -15.02
C PHE A 228 -5.16 4.14 -14.69
N VAL A 229 -5.69 5.00 -13.82
CA VAL A 229 -7.12 5.01 -13.45
C VAL A 229 -8.01 5.26 -14.66
N ALA A 230 -7.62 6.19 -15.55
CA ALA A 230 -8.35 6.48 -16.79
C ALA A 230 -8.36 5.31 -17.79
N GLY A 231 -7.35 4.45 -17.77
CA GLY A 231 -7.24 3.26 -18.62
C GLY A 231 -8.01 2.04 -18.10
N LEU A 232 -8.53 2.06 -16.87
CA LEU A 232 -9.32 0.96 -16.30
C LEU A 232 -10.76 1.01 -16.84
N HIS A 233 -11.20 -0.09 -17.43
CA HIS A 233 -12.54 -0.27 -18.01
C HIS A 233 -13.49 -1.03 -17.08
#